data_760385a81fbd11726843e3eddd3a0441
#
_entry.id   760385a81fbd11726843e3eddd3a0441
#
_cell.length_a   1.000
_cell.length_b   1.000
_cell.length_c   1.000
_cell.angle_alpha   90.00
_cell.angle_beta   90.00
_cell.angle_gamma   90.00
#
_symmetry.space_group_name_H-M   'P 1'
#
loop_
_entity.id
_entity.type
_entity.pdbx_description
1 polymer ?
#
loop_
_entity_poly.entity_id
_entity_poly.type
_entity_poly.pdbx_seq_one_letter_code
_entity_poly.pdbx_strand_id
1 'polypeptide(L)'
;MISMRNGYHGKTLGSLSLTHSDTYTRSFKDFIYNGVQFVDYGDANAIRELPNLDEIAAVFVEPVQGEGGIIFPGNEYLKELREITEEHGILLIVDEIQSGLGRTGKMWAYQWSRIEPDIITIGKGIGGGIPMGIAAGTEEIMNSLKLGEMSSTLGGNPLACAAGIEVLNQLNEELLSEVTRKGKYMISRLSQSLSESRIVREIRGIGMMQAISLKVKFIPVLMNMIRNGVIPLYSGISIIRMLPPYVISDSEIDLAVDRIILSVNEFENGTGVTQ
;
A
#
# COMPACT_ATOMS: atom_id res chain seq x y z
N MET A 1 -3.98 -0.27 20.92
CA MET A 1 -4.14 0.04 19.48
C MET A 1 -4.35 -1.24 18.70
N ILE A 2 -5.01 -1.15 17.56
CA ILE A 2 -5.19 -2.26 16.62
C ILE A 2 -4.40 -1.98 15.35
N SER A 3 -3.80 -3.01 14.76
CA SER A 3 -3.19 -2.98 13.42
C SER A 3 -3.53 -4.28 12.67
N MET A 4 -3.34 -4.28 11.37
CA MET A 4 -3.74 -5.39 10.52
C MET A 4 -2.61 -6.40 10.35
N ARG A 5 -2.93 -7.71 10.34
CA ARG A 5 -1.97 -8.76 9.96
C ARG A 5 -1.44 -8.48 8.55
N ASN A 6 -0.16 -8.73 8.34
CA ASN A 6 0.58 -8.44 7.13
C ASN A 6 0.64 -6.94 6.76
N GLY A 7 0.21 -6.04 7.66
CA GLY A 7 0.37 -4.60 7.51
C GLY A 7 1.82 -4.15 7.67
N TYR A 8 2.17 -3.07 6.97
CA TYR A 8 3.49 -2.47 7.03
C TYR A 8 3.40 -0.96 7.21
N HIS A 9 3.83 -0.45 8.37
CA HIS A 9 3.72 0.97 8.74
C HIS A 9 5.07 1.67 8.93
N GLY A 10 6.17 0.96 8.71
CA GLY A 10 7.52 1.53 8.78
C GLY A 10 8.47 0.77 9.71
N LYS A 11 9.68 1.35 9.90
CA LYS A 11 10.79 0.73 10.64
C LYS A 11 11.33 1.58 11.79
N THR A 12 10.74 2.73 12.11
CA THR A 12 10.99 3.40 13.39
C THR A 12 10.29 2.63 14.51
N LEU A 13 10.74 2.72 15.75
CA LEU A 13 10.23 1.87 16.84
C LEU A 13 8.70 1.95 16.97
N GLY A 14 8.11 3.14 16.87
CA GLY A 14 6.66 3.32 16.93
C GLY A 14 5.94 2.65 15.75
N SER A 15 6.33 2.95 14.52
CA SER A 15 5.72 2.36 13.32
C SER A 15 6.04 0.86 13.17
N LEU A 16 7.22 0.42 13.66
CA LEU A 16 7.59 -0.99 13.68
C LEU A 16 6.68 -1.79 14.62
N SER A 17 6.20 -1.18 15.71
CA SER A 17 5.23 -1.80 16.61
C SER A 17 3.89 -2.13 15.93
N LEU A 18 3.52 -1.35 14.90
CA LEU A 18 2.30 -1.54 14.10
C LEU A 18 2.52 -2.47 12.90
N THR A 19 3.77 -2.80 12.57
CA THR A 19 4.13 -3.64 11.42
C THR A 19 4.07 -5.12 11.80
N HIS A 20 3.20 -5.89 11.13
CA HIS A 20 3.06 -7.33 11.37
C HIS A 20 4.03 -8.11 10.47
N SER A 21 5.27 -8.29 10.94
CA SER A 21 6.29 -9.07 10.23
C SER A 21 7.42 -9.49 11.15
N ASP A 22 7.55 -10.79 11.38
CA ASP A 22 8.69 -11.35 12.16
C ASP A 22 10.05 -10.99 11.56
N THR A 23 10.12 -10.86 10.24
CA THR A 23 11.36 -10.49 9.55
C THR A 23 11.87 -9.12 9.99
N TYR A 24 10.98 -8.18 10.23
CA TYR A 24 11.36 -6.81 10.62
C TYR A 24 11.41 -6.62 12.13
N THR A 25 10.57 -7.31 12.91
CA THR A 25 10.39 -7.06 14.34
C THR A 25 11.30 -7.90 15.22
N ARG A 26 11.76 -9.08 14.76
CA ARG A 26 12.49 -10.07 15.59
C ARG A 26 13.65 -9.49 16.38
N SER A 27 14.48 -8.66 15.75
CA SER A 27 15.68 -8.08 16.37
C SER A 27 15.38 -6.91 17.31
N PHE A 28 14.14 -6.44 17.36
CA PHE A 28 13.71 -5.25 18.09
C PHE A 28 12.59 -5.52 19.09
N LYS A 29 12.27 -6.78 19.38
CA LYS A 29 11.13 -7.19 20.23
C LYS A 29 11.12 -6.52 21.60
N ASP A 30 12.29 -6.30 22.19
CA ASP A 30 12.42 -5.69 23.50
C ASP A 30 12.27 -4.16 23.51
N PHE A 31 12.20 -3.54 22.32
CA PHE A 31 12.18 -2.08 22.15
C PHE A 31 10.87 -1.57 21.54
N ILE A 32 10.06 -2.45 20.96
CA ILE A 32 8.78 -2.07 20.33
C ILE A 32 7.68 -2.04 21.39
N TYR A 33 6.67 -1.18 21.13
CA TYR A 33 5.51 -1.09 22.01
C TYR A 33 4.62 -2.35 21.90
N ASN A 34 4.31 -2.96 23.04
CA ASN A 34 3.56 -4.22 23.10
C ASN A 34 2.04 -4.06 23.17
N GLY A 35 1.52 -2.83 23.23
CA GLY A 35 0.08 -2.55 23.32
C GLY A 35 -0.63 -2.52 21.95
N VAL A 36 -0.18 -3.32 20.98
CA VAL A 36 -0.79 -3.45 19.66
C VAL A 36 -1.38 -4.84 19.52
N GLN A 37 -2.68 -4.91 19.21
CA GLN A 37 -3.37 -6.14 18.83
C GLN A 37 -3.42 -6.25 17.31
N PHE A 38 -3.14 -7.44 16.77
CA PHE A 38 -3.20 -7.69 15.33
C PHE A 38 -4.42 -8.52 14.97
N VAL A 39 -5.24 -7.98 14.08
CA VAL A 39 -6.45 -8.63 13.55
C VAL A 39 -6.30 -8.96 12.07
N ASP A 40 -7.14 -9.84 11.55
CA ASP A 40 -7.10 -10.21 10.14
C ASP A 40 -7.58 -9.04 9.26
N TYR A 41 -6.83 -8.78 8.18
CA TYR A 41 -7.13 -7.72 7.24
C TYR A 41 -8.29 -8.12 6.32
N GLY A 42 -9.25 -7.22 6.14
CA GLY A 42 -10.44 -7.46 5.32
C GLY A 42 -11.62 -8.05 6.09
N ASP A 43 -11.48 -8.27 7.39
CA ASP A 43 -12.54 -8.72 8.28
C ASP A 43 -12.76 -7.68 9.40
N ALA A 44 -13.77 -6.84 9.23
CA ALA A 44 -14.12 -5.82 10.24
C ALA A 44 -14.75 -6.45 11.50
N ASN A 45 -15.39 -7.62 11.38
CA ASN A 45 -15.97 -8.31 12.54
C ASN A 45 -14.89 -8.78 13.53
N ALA A 46 -13.68 -9.07 13.04
CA ALA A 46 -12.56 -9.40 13.91
C ALA A 46 -12.22 -8.27 14.91
N ILE A 47 -12.55 -7.02 14.61
CA ILE A 47 -12.46 -5.90 15.57
C ILE A 47 -13.70 -5.87 16.47
N ARG A 48 -14.90 -5.97 15.89
CA ARG A 48 -16.17 -5.88 16.63
C ARG A 48 -16.29 -6.92 17.74
N GLU A 49 -15.67 -8.08 17.55
CA GLU A 49 -15.68 -9.19 18.50
C GLU A 49 -14.59 -9.10 19.60
N LEU A 50 -13.76 -8.08 19.58
CA LEU A 50 -12.74 -7.89 20.62
C LEU A 50 -13.39 -7.55 21.98
N PRO A 51 -13.00 -8.23 23.06
CA PRO A 51 -13.64 -8.04 24.38
C PRO A 51 -13.32 -6.71 25.06
N ASN A 52 -12.34 -5.96 24.53
CA ASN A 52 -11.78 -4.76 25.14
C ASN A 52 -11.82 -3.53 24.20
N LEU A 53 -12.85 -3.41 23.37
CA LEU A 53 -12.97 -2.30 22.42
C LEU A 53 -12.91 -0.93 23.10
N ASP A 54 -13.49 -0.78 24.28
CA ASP A 54 -13.51 0.47 25.04
C ASP A 54 -12.11 0.89 25.54
N GLU A 55 -11.11 0.01 25.48
CA GLU A 55 -9.72 0.30 25.82
C GLU A 55 -8.86 0.64 24.58
N ILE A 56 -9.44 0.58 23.38
CA ILE A 56 -8.73 0.80 22.12
C ILE A 56 -8.74 2.29 21.78
N ALA A 57 -7.56 2.88 21.67
CA ALA A 57 -7.41 4.28 21.29
C ALA A 57 -7.48 4.51 19.76
N ALA A 58 -6.95 3.58 18.97
CA ALA A 58 -6.87 3.76 17.51
C ALA A 58 -6.78 2.43 16.76
N VAL A 59 -7.30 2.44 15.53
CA VAL A 59 -7.13 1.41 14.49
C VAL A 59 -6.26 1.98 13.38
N PHE A 60 -5.16 1.27 13.06
CA PHE A 60 -4.27 1.58 11.94
C PHE A 60 -4.55 0.64 10.77
N VAL A 61 -4.74 1.20 9.57
CA VAL A 61 -5.06 0.41 8.38
C VAL A 61 -4.46 1.01 7.11
N GLU A 62 -3.92 0.16 6.22
CA GLU A 62 -3.64 0.52 4.84
C GLU A 62 -4.92 0.30 4.01
N PRO A 63 -5.39 1.23 3.16
CA PRO A 63 -6.50 0.96 2.23
C PRO A 63 -6.20 -0.18 1.25
N VAL A 64 -4.93 -0.30 0.88
CA VAL A 64 -4.38 -1.41 0.09
C VAL A 64 -3.08 -1.84 0.75
N GLN A 65 -3.01 -3.05 1.28
CA GLN A 65 -1.76 -3.57 1.84
C GLN A 65 -0.71 -3.76 0.75
N GLY A 66 0.30 -2.88 0.77
CA GLY A 66 1.37 -2.89 -0.21
C GLY A 66 2.34 -4.05 -0.02
N GLU A 67 3.00 -4.10 1.12
CA GLU A 67 3.95 -5.16 1.48
C GLU A 67 3.25 -6.50 1.73
N GLY A 68 1.98 -6.50 2.11
CA GLY A 68 1.13 -7.68 2.20
C GLY A 68 0.83 -8.35 0.86
N GLY A 69 1.17 -7.70 -0.29
CA GLY A 69 1.07 -8.29 -1.62
C GLY A 69 -0.01 -7.66 -2.50
N ILE A 70 -0.25 -6.39 -2.37
CA ILE A 70 -1.30 -5.62 -3.08
C ILE A 70 -2.66 -6.25 -2.82
N ILE A 71 -3.03 -6.30 -1.54
CA ILE A 71 -4.34 -6.79 -1.11
C ILE A 71 -5.27 -5.58 -0.97
N PHE A 72 -6.36 -5.61 -1.69
CA PHE A 72 -7.46 -4.66 -1.59
C PHE A 72 -8.72 -5.40 -1.15
N PRO A 73 -9.25 -5.16 0.06
CA PRO A 73 -10.36 -5.94 0.63
C PRO A 73 -11.73 -5.49 0.09
N GLY A 74 -11.75 -4.50 -0.78
CA GLY A 74 -12.99 -3.87 -1.27
C GLY A 74 -13.37 -2.62 -0.48
N ASN A 75 -14.31 -1.86 -1.05
CA ASN A 75 -14.69 -0.55 -0.52
C ASN A 75 -15.48 -0.65 0.80
N GLU A 76 -16.19 -1.73 1.03
CA GLU A 76 -17.05 -1.89 2.20
C GLU A 76 -16.25 -2.06 3.49
N TYR A 77 -15.09 -2.70 3.42
CA TYR A 77 -14.25 -2.93 4.60
C TYR A 77 -13.89 -1.66 5.37
N LEU A 78 -13.42 -0.62 4.68
CA LEU A 78 -13.10 0.65 5.36
C LEU A 78 -14.35 1.38 5.87
N LYS A 79 -15.51 1.19 5.24
CA LYS A 79 -16.78 1.72 5.76
C LYS A 79 -17.15 1.05 7.07
N GLU A 80 -17.10 -0.28 7.11
CA GLU A 80 -17.38 -1.05 8.32
C GLU A 80 -16.39 -0.67 9.44
N LEU A 81 -15.11 -0.48 9.12
CA LEU A 81 -14.12 0.01 10.09
C LEU A 81 -14.49 1.41 10.61
N ARG A 82 -14.92 2.33 9.73
CA ARG A 82 -15.35 3.67 10.14
C ARG A 82 -16.55 3.62 11.08
N GLU A 83 -17.56 2.82 10.74
CA GLU A 83 -18.75 2.61 11.57
C GLU A 83 -18.37 2.12 12.98
N ILE A 84 -17.54 1.08 13.07
CA ILE A 84 -17.08 0.53 14.35
C ILE A 84 -16.29 1.57 15.15
N THR A 85 -15.38 2.29 14.49
CA THR A 85 -14.53 3.27 15.18
C THR A 85 -15.33 4.48 15.66
N GLU A 86 -16.34 4.95 14.92
CA GLU A 86 -17.26 6.01 15.34
C GLU A 86 -18.13 5.57 16.51
N GLU A 87 -18.71 4.36 16.46
CA GLU A 87 -19.56 3.80 17.50
C GLU A 87 -18.85 3.73 18.86
N HIS A 88 -17.55 3.42 18.86
CA HIS A 88 -16.75 3.23 20.07
C HIS A 88 -15.81 4.39 20.42
N GLY A 89 -15.83 5.51 19.68
CA GLY A 89 -14.93 6.64 19.92
C GLY A 89 -13.46 6.32 19.70
N ILE A 90 -13.17 5.38 18.79
CA ILE A 90 -11.82 4.93 18.41
C ILE A 90 -11.35 5.77 17.22
N LEU A 91 -10.08 6.19 17.20
CA LEU A 91 -9.54 6.91 16.06
C LEU A 91 -9.25 5.94 14.89
N LEU A 92 -9.73 6.29 13.68
CA LEU A 92 -9.36 5.60 12.45
C LEU A 92 -8.17 6.30 11.79
N ILE A 93 -7.02 5.63 11.77
CA ILE A 93 -5.79 6.12 11.16
C ILE A 93 -5.53 5.35 9.88
N VAL A 94 -5.58 6.05 8.75
CA VAL A 94 -5.42 5.46 7.43
C VAL A 94 -4.02 5.75 6.89
N ASP A 95 -3.26 4.70 6.63
CA ASP A 95 -1.91 4.80 6.08
C ASP A 95 -1.95 4.87 4.55
N GLU A 96 -1.81 6.08 4.04
CA GLU A 96 -1.79 6.39 2.61
C GLU A 96 -0.37 6.53 2.03
N ILE A 97 0.64 6.10 2.79
CA ILE A 97 2.04 6.22 2.35
C ILE A 97 2.31 5.53 1.02
N GLN A 98 1.64 4.39 0.74
CA GLN A 98 1.80 3.69 -0.53
C GLN A 98 0.60 3.82 -1.46
N SER A 99 -0.61 3.84 -0.93
CA SER A 99 -1.87 3.85 -1.68
C SER A 99 -2.34 5.24 -2.11
N GLY A 100 -1.89 6.29 -1.42
CA GLY A 100 -2.27 7.68 -1.67
C GLY A 100 -1.59 8.32 -2.86
N LEU A 101 -1.78 9.62 -2.96
CA LEU A 101 -1.19 10.47 -4.01
C LEU A 101 -1.50 9.98 -5.44
N GLY A 102 -2.72 9.55 -5.67
CA GLY A 102 -3.16 9.14 -6.99
C GLY A 102 -2.89 7.68 -7.36
N ARG A 103 -2.13 6.91 -6.57
CA ARG A 103 -1.67 5.56 -6.91
C ARG A 103 -2.79 4.60 -7.28
N THR A 104 -3.94 4.72 -6.63
CA THR A 104 -5.13 3.88 -6.89
C THR A 104 -6.12 4.49 -7.87
N GLY A 105 -5.86 5.72 -8.37
CA GLY A 105 -6.77 6.47 -9.24
C GLY A 105 -7.70 7.45 -8.51
N LYS A 106 -7.51 7.61 -7.21
CA LYS A 106 -8.06 8.70 -6.39
C LYS A 106 -6.91 9.41 -5.69
N MET A 107 -7.09 10.69 -5.29
CA MET A 107 -6.07 11.41 -4.52
C MET A 107 -5.63 10.59 -3.31
N TRP A 108 -6.60 10.09 -2.54
CA TRP A 108 -6.43 9.18 -1.42
C TRP A 108 -7.24 7.90 -1.65
N ALA A 109 -6.68 6.75 -1.33
CA ALA A 109 -7.34 5.47 -1.59
C ALA A 109 -8.60 5.27 -0.72
N TYR A 110 -8.67 5.84 0.49
CA TYR A 110 -9.86 5.78 1.33
C TYR A 110 -11.10 6.40 0.66
N GLN A 111 -10.91 7.32 -0.31
CA GLN A 111 -12.01 7.93 -1.06
C GLN A 111 -12.82 6.93 -1.89
N TRP A 112 -12.26 5.76 -2.22
CA TRP A 112 -13.02 4.68 -2.82
C TRP A 112 -14.14 4.16 -1.91
N SER A 113 -13.91 4.18 -0.60
CA SER A 113 -14.88 3.79 0.43
C SER A 113 -15.81 4.92 0.86
N ARG A 114 -15.57 6.18 0.41
CA ARG A 114 -16.37 7.36 0.75
C ARG A 114 -16.46 7.60 2.26
N ILE A 115 -15.40 7.40 2.97
CA ILE A 115 -15.24 7.69 4.39
C ILE A 115 -14.32 8.88 4.59
N GLU A 116 -14.29 9.43 5.80
CA GLU A 116 -13.29 10.37 6.27
C GLU A 116 -12.57 9.78 7.49
N PRO A 117 -11.28 9.49 7.41
CA PRO A 117 -10.50 9.05 8.55
C PRO A 117 -10.19 10.22 9.49
N ASP A 118 -9.88 9.90 10.75
CA ASP A 118 -9.48 10.92 11.73
C ASP A 118 -8.05 11.41 11.48
N ILE A 119 -7.16 10.51 11.04
CA ILE A 119 -5.77 10.81 10.69
C ILE A 119 -5.39 10.04 9.41
N ILE A 120 -4.62 10.70 8.54
CA ILE A 120 -3.92 10.04 7.42
C ILE A 120 -2.41 10.22 7.55
N THR A 121 -1.66 9.20 7.15
CA THR A 121 -0.21 9.29 7.00
C THR A 121 0.18 9.29 5.53
N ILE A 122 1.09 10.20 5.15
CA ILE A 122 1.47 10.45 3.75
C ILE A 122 2.99 10.43 3.65
N GLY A 123 3.51 9.84 2.60
CA GLY A 123 4.95 9.76 2.40
C GLY A 123 5.33 9.47 0.95
N LYS A 124 6.47 8.82 0.75
CA LYS A 124 6.99 8.43 -0.58
C LYS A 124 6.99 9.58 -1.59
N GLY A 125 6.01 9.62 -2.50
CA GLY A 125 5.96 10.55 -3.61
C GLY A 125 5.71 12.02 -3.24
N ILE A 126 5.22 12.31 -2.03
CA ILE A 126 4.79 13.66 -1.64
C ILE A 126 5.91 14.72 -1.75
N GLY A 127 7.15 14.33 -1.50
CA GLY A 127 8.27 15.26 -1.56
C GLY A 127 8.88 15.47 -2.94
N GLY A 128 8.36 14.82 -4.00
CA GLY A 128 8.90 14.95 -5.37
C GLY A 128 10.38 14.56 -5.49
N GLY A 129 10.88 13.67 -4.62
CA GLY A 129 12.28 13.27 -4.51
C GLY A 129 12.98 13.82 -3.27
N ILE A 130 12.39 14.80 -2.58
CA ILE A 130 12.88 15.29 -1.28
C ILE A 130 12.26 14.43 -0.17
N PRO A 131 13.07 13.91 0.81
CA PRO A 131 12.54 13.14 1.92
C PRO A 131 11.52 13.94 2.72
N MET A 132 10.28 13.45 2.79
CA MET A 132 9.18 14.08 3.49
C MET A 132 8.17 13.04 3.96
N GLY A 133 7.61 13.25 5.15
CA GLY A 133 6.47 12.52 5.69
C GLY A 133 5.51 13.49 6.36
N ILE A 134 4.21 13.22 6.26
CA ILE A 134 3.15 14.04 6.81
C ILE A 134 2.20 13.15 7.60
N ALA A 135 1.76 13.60 8.77
CA ALA A 135 0.56 13.16 9.44
C ALA A 135 -0.44 14.31 9.40
N ALA A 136 -1.60 14.09 8.82
CA ALA A 136 -2.68 15.06 8.73
C ALA A 136 -3.92 14.50 9.42
N GLY A 137 -4.57 15.29 10.23
CA GLY A 137 -5.76 14.89 10.99
C GLY A 137 -6.75 16.03 11.11
N THR A 138 -7.88 15.77 11.77
CA THR A 138 -8.86 16.80 12.08
C THR A 138 -8.24 17.87 12.99
N GLU A 139 -8.79 19.09 12.94
CA GLU A 139 -8.29 20.21 13.75
C GLU A 139 -8.33 19.88 15.25
N GLU A 140 -9.36 19.21 15.70
CA GLU A 140 -9.51 18.78 17.11
C GLU A 140 -8.35 17.88 17.55
N ILE A 141 -8.01 16.87 16.73
CA ILE A 141 -6.96 15.92 17.05
C ILE A 141 -5.58 16.62 17.00
N MET A 142 -5.32 17.40 15.96
CA MET A 142 -4.01 18.06 15.81
C MET A 142 -3.78 19.12 16.89
N ASN A 143 -4.83 19.80 17.38
CA ASN A 143 -4.75 20.76 18.46
C ASN A 143 -4.64 20.13 19.87
N SER A 144 -4.78 18.81 20.00
CA SER A 144 -4.56 18.11 21.28
C SER A 144 -3.09 18.11 21.70
N LEU A 145 -2.16 18.25 20.76
CA LEU A 145 -0.73 18.32 21.01
C LEU A 145 -0.36 19.68 21.62
N LYS A 146 0.33 19.65 22.74
CA LYS A 146 0.84 20.85 23.42
C LYS A 146 2.19 21.28 22.85
N LEU A 147 2.51 22.56 23.04
CA LEU A 147 3.78 23.11 22.64
C LEU A 147 4.94 22.34 23.29
N GLY A 148 5.86 21.82 22.48
CA GLY A 148 7.03 21.07 22.94
C GLY A 148 6.86 19.54 23.03
N GLU A 149 5.65 19.01 22.85
CA GLU A 149 5.41 17.56 22.87
C GLU A 149 5.87 16.87 21.58
N MET A 150 5.94 17.63 20.48
CA MET A 150 6.45 17.15 19.20
C MET A 150 7.45 18.16 18.63
N SER A 151 8.59 17.66 18.13
CA SER A 151 9.54 18.48 17.39
C SER A 151 10.28 17.68 16.34
N SER A 152 10.70 18.36 15.28
CA SER A 152 11.54 17.80 14.22
C SER A 152 12.44 18.90 13.67
N THR A 153 13.76 18.67 13.65
CA THR A 153 14.72 19.66 13.15
C THR A 153 14.46 20.06 11.68
N LEU A 154 14.07 19.11 10.84
CA LEU A 154 13.85 19.31 9.42
C LEU A 154 12.36 19.24 9.02
N GLY A 155 11.47 18.97 9.97
CA GLY A 155 10.04 18.92 9.71
C GLY A 155 9.49 20.28 9.28
N GLY A 156 8.64 20.31 8.26
CA GLY A 156 8.04 21.54 7.74
C GLY A 156 9.03 22.49 7.05
N ASN A 157 10.21 22.02 6.62
CA ASN A 157 11.15 22.90 5.94
C ASN A 157 10.56 23.42 4.62
N PRO A 158 10.82 24.71 4.26
CA PRO A 158 10.18 25.34 3.11
C PRO A 158 10.43 24.66 1.77
N LEU A 159 11.61 24.05 1.58
CA LEU A 159 11.95 23.36 0.34
C LEU A 159 11.09 22.12 0.12
N ALA A 160 10.97 21.26 1.14
CA ALA A 160 10.14 20.08 1.07
C ALA A 160 8.64 20.43 0.95
N CYS A 161 8.17 21.47 1.67
CA CYS A 161 6.80 21.96 1.56
C CYS A 161 6.48 22.48 0.16
N ALA A 162 7.38 23.27 -0.45
CA ALA A 162 7.22 23.75 -1.82
C ALA A 162 7.14 22.59 -2.84
N ALA A 163 8.01 21.60 -2.71
CA ALA A 163 7.97 20.41 -3.54
C ALA A 163 6.67 19.61 -3.34
N GLY A 164 6.21 19.45 -2.09
CA GLY A 164 4.96 18.78 -1.78
C GLY A 164 3.73 19.47 -2.35
N ILE A 165 3.67 20.79 -2.29
CA ILE A 165 2.61 21.60 -2.91
C ILE A 165 2.57 21.35 -4.42
N GLU A 166 3.73 21.36 -5.07
CA GLU A 166 3.80 21.12 -6.52
C GLU A 166 3.35 19.69 -6.88
N VAL A 167 3.73 18.68 -6.11
CA VAL A 167 3.24 17.31 -6.30
C VAL A 167 1.71 17.25 -6.21
N LEU A 168 1.12 17.90 -5.19
CA LEU A 168 -0.34 17.92 -5.04
C LEU A 168 -1.04 18.65 -6.19
N ASN A 169 -0.46 19.73 -6.70
CA ASN A 169 -1.02 20.49 -7.84
C ASN A 169 -1.04 19.67 -9.14
N GLN A 170 -0.09 18.74 -9.31
CA GLN A 170 -0.03 17.88 -10.51
C GLN A 170 -1.04 16.71 -10.46
N LEU A 171 -1.57 16.37 -9.30
CA LEU A 171 -2.54 15.28 -9.12
C LEU A 171 -3.96 15.74 -9.46
N ASN A 172 -4.18 16.14 -10.70
CA ASN A 172 -5.48 16.58 -11.20
C ASN A 172 -6.38 15.40 -11.61
N GLU A 173 -7.65 15.68 -11.90
CA GLU A 173 -8.65 14.66 -12.27
C GLU A 173 -8.28 13.90 -13.55
N GLU A 174 -7.63 14.56 -14.51
CA GLU A 174 -7.19 13.93 -15.75
C GLU A 174 -6.13 12.85 -15.47
N LEU A 175 -5.09 13.17 -14.69
CA LEU A 175 -4.06 12.22 -14.31
C LEU A 175 -4.65 11.05 -13.48
N LEU A 176 -5.54 11.33 -12.54
CA LEU A 176 -6.18 10.28 -11.72
C LEU A 176 -7.06 9.35 -12.55
N SER A 177 -7.77 9.90 -13.54
CA SER A 177 -8.55 9.12 -14.50
C SER A 177 -7.65 8.22 -15.37
N GLU A 178 -6.53 8.76 -15.86
CA GLU A 178 -5.55 7.99 -16.62
C GLU A 178 -4.91 6.85 -15.78
N VAL A 179 -4.59 7.10 -14.52
CA VAL A 179 -4.11 6.04 -13.61
C VAL A 179 -5.13 4.90 -13.50
N THR A 180 -6.41 5.25 -13.38
CA THR A 180 -7.49 4.25 -13.32
C THR A 180 -7.61 3.47 -14.64
N ARG A 181 -7.61 4.17 -15.78
CA ARG A 181 -7.72 3.58 -17.12
C ARG A 181 -6.55 2.64 -17.42
N LYS A 182 -5.33 3.14 -17.26
CA LYS A 182 -4.09 2.39 -17.51
C LYS A 182 -3.96 1.18 -16.60
N GLY A 183 -4.35 1.34 -15.32
CA GLY A 183 -4.37 0.23 -14.38
C GLY A 183 -5.30 -0.90 -14.81
N LYS A 184 -6.54 -0.58 -15.20
CA LYS A 184 -7.49 -1.55 -15.74
C LYS A 184 -6.98 -2.20 -17.03
N TYR A 185 -6.39 -1.42 -17.92
CA TYR A 185 -5.82 -1.91 -19.16
C TYR A 185 -4.71 -2.94 -18.90
N MET A 186 -3.75 -2.62 -18.05
CA MET A 186 -2.64 -3.52 -17.70
C MET A 186 -3.13 -4.84 -17.08
N ILE A 187 -4.05 -4.76 -16.09
CA ILE A 187 -4.65 -5.95 -15.47
C ILE A 187 -5.38 -6.81 -16.50
N SER A 188 -6.19 -6.19 -17.38
CA SER A 188 -6.95 -6.90 -18.41
C SER A 188 -6.03 -7.66 -19.37
N ARG A 189 -4.96 -7.01 -19.86
CA ARG A 189 -3.95 -7.62 -20.73
C ARG A 189 -3.27 -8.81 -20.06
N LEU A 190 -2.79 -8.63 -18.84
CA LEU A 190 -2.12 -9.70 -18.10
C LEU A 190 -3.08 -10.85 -17.80
N SER A 191 -4.30 -10.57 -17.34
CA SER A 191 -5.29 -11.60 -17.01
C SER A 191 -5.70 -12.42 -18.23
N GLN A 192 -5.88 -11.78 -19.38
CA GLN A 192 -6.21 -12.46 -20.62
C GLN A 192 -5.07 -13.37 -21.08
N SER A 193 -3.84 -12.86 -21.08
CA SER A 193 -2.68 -13.59 -21.61
C SER A 193 -2.17 -14.69 -20.70
N LEU A 194 -2.38 -14.58 -19.39
CA LEU A 194 -1.91 -15.53 -18.39
C LEU A 194 -3.03 -16.37 -17.77
N SER A 195 -4.24 -16.37 -18.37
CA SER A 195 -5.39 -17.13 -17.89
C SER A 195 -5.13 -18.64 -17.78
N GLU A 196 -4.38 -19.19 -18.73
CA GLU A 196 -4.03 -20.61 -18.82
C GLU A 196 -2.67 -20.95 -18.14
N SER A 197 -2.03 -19.97 -17.48
CA SER A 197 -0.74 -20.19 -16.85
C SER A 197 -0.84 -21.17 -15.68
N ARG A 198 0.02 -22.18 -15.68
CA ARG A 198 0.10 -23.18 -14.61
C ARG A 198 0.69 -22.63 -13.32
N ILE A 199 1.48 -21.54 -13.39
CA ILE A 199 2.17 -20.95 -12.26
C ILE A 199 1.55 -19.67 -11.73
N VAL A 200 0.70 -18.98 -12.51
CA VAL A 200 -0.04 -17.83 -12.03
C VAL A 200 -1.27 -18.31 -11.26
N ARG A 201 -1.46 -17.75 -10.06
CA ARG A 201 -2.62 -18.01 -9.21
C ARG A 201 -3.69 -16.95 -9.41
N GLU A 202 -3.24 -15.70 -9.43
CA GLU A 202 -4.12 -14.52 -9.47
C GLU A 202 -3.36 -13.30 -9.96
N ILE A 203 -4.05 -12.44 -10.69
CA ILE A 203 -3.60 -11.08 -11.03
C ILE A 203 -4.60 -10.13 -10.40
N ARG A 204 -4.12 -9.18 -9.61
CA ARG A 204 -4.96 -8.26 -8.85
C ARG A 204 -4.34 -6.87 -8.73
N GLY A 205 -5.15 -5.91 -8.32
CA GLY A 205 -4.70 -4.55 -8.04
C GLY A 205 -5.79 -3.51 -8.25
N ILE A 206 -5.42 -2.26 -7.97
CA ILE A 206 -6.26 -1.09 -8.15
C ILE A 206 -5.40 0.06 -8.66
N GLY A 207 -5.82 0.73 -9.73
CA GLY A 207 -5.01 1.74 -10.41
C GLY A 207 -3.64 1.18 -10.81
N MET A 208 -2.59 1.92 -10.53
CA MET A 208 -1.20 1.56 -10.80
C MET A 208 -0.51 0.85 -9.62
N MET A 209 -1.27 0.12 -8.82
CA MET A 209 -0.82 -0.70 -7.70
C MET A 209 -1.29 -2.13 -7.95
N GLN A 210 -0.40 -2.99 -8.50
CA GLN A 210 -0.77 -4.28 -9.09
C GLN A 210 0.16 -5.40 -8.65
N ALA A 211 -0.33 -6.64 -8.67
CA ALA A 211 0.46 -7.83 -8.35
C ALA A 211 0.06 -9.05 -9.19
N ILE A 212 1.04 -9.91 -9.39
CA ILE A 212 0.88 -11.29 -9.86
C ILE A 212 1.22 -12.21 -8.69
N SER A 213 0.24 -12.96 -8.23
CA SER A 213 0.43 -14.02 -7.23
C SER A 213 0.75 -15.33 -7.95
N LEU A 214 1.83 -15.98 -7.53
CA LEU A 214 2.34 -17.20 -8.14
C LEU A 214 2.03 -18.43 -7.26
N LYS A 215 1.98 -19.60 -7.88
CA LYS A 215 1.94 -20.92 -7.21
C LYS A 215 3.34 -21.45 -6.88
N VAL A 216 4.37 -20.70 -7.33
CA VAL A 216 5.79 -21.01 -7.20
C VAL A 216 6.52 -19.87 -6.50
N LYS A 217 7.78 -20.08 -6.10
CA LYS A 217 8.61 -18.99 -5.58
C LYS A 217 8.85 -17.95 -6.68
N PHE A 218 8.80 -16.67 -6.31
CA PHE A 218 8.89 -15.56 -7.27
C PHE A 218 10.27 -15.40 -7.91
N ILE A 219 11.36 -15.81 -7.24
CA ILE A 219 12.74 -15.46 -7.62
C ILE A 219 13.08 -15.83 -9.06
N PRO A 220 12.86 -17.06 -9.56
CA PRO A 220 13.22 -17.38 -10.94
C PRO A 220 12.44 -16.56 -11.98
N VAL A 221 11.14 -16.35 -11.74
CA VAL A 221 10.27 -15.54 -12.62
C VAL A 221 10.72 -14.08 -12.62
N LEU A 222 11.04 -13.53 -11.44
CA LEU A 222 11.54 -12.16 -11.28
C LEU A 222 12.88 -12.00 -12.02
N MET A 223 13.78 -12.97 -11.93
CA MET A 223 15.06 -12.92 -12.66
C MET A 223 14.87 -12.95 -14.19
N ASN A 224 13.90 -13.72 -14.68
CA ASN A 224 13.53 -13.67 -16.10
C ASN A 224 12.98 -12.28 -16.48
N MET A 225 12.12 -11.68 -15.66
CA MET A 225 11.60 -10.32 -15.89
C MET A 225 12.74 -9.29 -15.97
N ILE A 226 13.72 -9.34 -15.05
CA ILE A 226 14.88 -8.44 -15.07
C ILE A 226 15.69 -8.63 -16.35
N ARG A 227 15.96 -9.87 -16.78
CA ARG A 227 16.67 -10.16 -18.04
C ARG A 227 15.89 -9.67 -19.26
N ASN A 228 14.60 -9.72 -19.20
CA ASN A 228 13.71 -9.21 -20.25
C ASN A 228 13.44 -7.69 -20.16
N GLY A 229 14.13 -6.98 -19.24
CA GLY A 229 14.08 -5.51 -19.15
C GLY A 229 12.94 -4.94 -18.31
N VAL A 230 12.30 -5.76 -17.46
CA VAL A 230 11.31 -5.31 -16.48
C VAL A 230 11.85 -5.50 -15.06
N ILE A 231 11.88 -4.44 -14.27
CA ILE A 231 12.35 -4.48 -12.87
C ILE A 231 11.11 -4.41 -11.95
N PRO A 232 10.55 -5.55 -11.53
CA PRO A 232 9.41 -5.57 -10.63
C PRO A 232 9.87 -5.53 -9.16
N LEU A 233 8.93 -5.36 -8.27
CA LEU A 233 9.09 -5.58 -6.83
C LEU A 233 8.56 -6.96 -6.45
N TYR A 234 8.74 -7.35 -5.19
CA TYR A 234 8.19 -8.60 -4.68
C TYR A 234 7.58 -8.42 -3.29
N SER A 235 6.79 -9.39 -2.89
CA SER A 235 6.25 -9.52 -1.54
C SER A 235 6.18 -11.00 -1.13
N GLY A 236 6.50 -11.27 0.14
CA GLY A 236 6.54 -12.64 0.63
C GLY A 236 7.44 -13.53 -0.22
N ILE A 237 6.98 -14.74 -0.55
CA ILE A 237 7.75 -15.74 -1.29
C ILE A 237 7.22 -16.03 -2.72
N SER A 238 6.03 -15.52 -3.06
CA SER A 238 5.32 -15.89 -4.30
C SER A 238 4.56 -14.75 -4.98
N ILE A 239 4.82 -13.49 -4.60
CA ILE A 239 4.11 -12.35 -5.17
C ILE A 239 5.10 -11.42 -5.86
N ILE A 240 4.80 -11.06 -7.10
CA ILE A 240 5.48 -10.03 -7.89
C ILE A 240 4.57 -8.80 -7.91
N ARG A 241 5.13 -7.64 -7.53
CA ARG A 241 4.41 -6.36 -7.50
C ARG A 241 4.87 -5.44 -8.61
N MET A 242 3.94 -4.70 -9.18
CA MET A 242 4.16 -3.73 -10.25
C MET A 242 3.58 -2.38 -9.82
N LEU A 243 4.45 -1.38 -9.81
CA LEU A 243 4.14 -0.01 -9.39
C LEU A 243 4.69 0.97 -10.45
N PRO A 244 4.18 0.92 -11.69
CA PRO A 244 4.69 1.75 -12.76
C PRO A 244 4.45 3.24 -12.50
N PRO A 245 5.20 4.15 -13.14
CA PRO A 245 4.96 5.59 -13.04
C PRO A 245 3.62 5.97 -13.68
N TYR A 246 2.96 7.02 -13.19
CA TYR A 246 1.66 7.46 -13.70
C TYR A 246 1.71 7.93 -15.16
N VAL A 247 2.86 8.47 -15.54
CA VAL A 247 3.10 9.02 -16.88
C VAL A 247 3.49 7.98 -17.94
N ILE A 248 3.57 6.70 -17.55
CA ILE A 248 3.85 5.60 -18.49
C ILE A 248 2.86 5.66 -19.65
N SER A 249 3.34 5.55 -20.90
CA SER A 249 2.50 5.50 -22.09
C SER A 249 1.85 4.12 -22.30
N ASP A 250 0.80 4.05 -23.09
CA ASP A 250 0.17 2.77 -23.43
C ASP A 250 1.14 1.82 -24.14
N SER A 251 2.01 2.34 -25.01
CA SER A 251 3.03 1.54 -25.68
C SER A 251 4.09 0.98 -24.72
N GLU A 252 4.44 1.72 -23.67
CA GLU A 252 5.35 1.23 -22.63
C GLU A 252 4.66 0.19 -21.73
N ILE A 253 3.35 0.34 -21.47
CA ILE A 253 2.56 -0.69 -20.78
C ILE A 253 2.53 -1.97 -21.62
N ASP A 254 2.28 -1.86 -22.92
CA ASP A 254 2.27 -3.01 -23.84
C ASP A 254 3.62 -3.73 -23.82
N LEU A 255 4.71 -2.99 -23.96
CA LEU A 255 6.07 -3.54 -23.88
C LEU A 255 6.32 -4.25 -22.56
N ALA A 256 5.96 -3.62 -21.42
CA ALA A 256 6.15 -4.21 -20.11
C ALA A 256 5.32 -5.49 -19.93
N VAL A 257 4.06 -5.47 -20.34
CA VAL A 257 3.15 -6.63 -20.27
C VAL A 257 3.68 -7.78 -21.12
N ASP A 258 4.09 -7.52 -22.37
CA ASP A 258 4.65 -8.54 -23.25
C ASP A 258 5.92 -9.19 -22.66
N ARG A 259 6.80 -8.39 -22.04
CA ARG A 259 8.00 -8.87 -21.35
C ARG A 259 7.68 -9.69 -20.10
N ILE A 260 6.66 -9.30 -19.36
CA ILE A 260 6.17 -10.06 -18.20
C ILE A 260 5.63 -11.42 -18.64
N ILE A 261 4.78 -11.45 -19.68
CA ILE A 261 4.22 -12.68 -20.24
C ILE A 261 5.33 -13.59 -20.74
N LEU A 262 6.29 -13.06 -21.50
CA LEU A 262 7.46 -13.79 -21.95
C LEU A 262 8.20 -14.45 -20.78
N SER A 263 8.43 -13.70 -19.71
CA SER A 263 9.18 -14.17 -18.53
C SER A 263 8.48 -15.30 -17.78
N VAL A 264 7.14 -15.23 -17.68
CA VAL A 264 6.31 -16.30 -17.10
C VAL A 264 6.39 -17.56 -17.97
N ASN A 265 6.23 -17.41 -19.28
CA ASN A 265 6.27 -18.53 -20.25
C ASN A 265 7.66 -19.19 -20.31
N GLU A 266 8.75 -18.42 -20.26
CA GLU A 266 10.11 -18.94 -20.18
C GLU A 266 10.30 -19.84 -18.96
N PHE A 267 9.79 -19.43 -17.80
CA PHE A 267 9.85 -20.26 -16.60
C PHE A 267 9.02 -21.54 -16.76
N GLU A 268 7.77 -21.44 -17.27
CA GLU A 268 6.91 -22.59 -17.47
C GLU A 268 7.46 -23.63 -18.45
N ASN A 269 8.17 -23.17 -19.46
CA ASN A 269 8.77 -24.01 -20.51
C ASN A 269 10.20 -24.49 -20.17
N GLY A 270 10.74 -24.08 -19.01
CA GLY A 270 12.09 -24.45 -18.59
C GLY A 270 13.21 -23.83 -19.45
N THR A 271 12.91 -22.73 -20.16
CA THR A 271 13.87 -22.01 -21.02
C THR A 271 14.50 -20.78 -20.34
N GLY A 272 13.98 -20.42 -19.17
CA GLY A 272 14.46 -19.28 -18.36
C GLY A 272 15.44 -19.69 -17.26
N VAL A 273 15.61 -18.77 -16.29
CA VAL A 273 16.38 -19.04 -15.05
C VAL A 273 15.64 -20.05 -14.21
N THR A 274 16.30 -21.15 -13.85
CA THR A 274 15.70 -22.28 -13.11
C THR A 274 16.14 -22.37 -11.65
N GLN A 275 17.11 -21.53 -11.19
CA GLN A 275 17.61 -21.48 -9.81
C GLN A 275 17.80 -20.05 -9.31
#